data_1fd9b84fb58c09d218e767046d568261
#
_entry.id   1fd9b84fb58c09d218e767046d568261
#
_cell.length_a   1.000
_cell.length_b   1.000
_cell.length_c   1.000
_cell.angle_alpha   90.00
_cell.angle_beta   90.00
_cell.angle_gamma   90.00
#
_symmetry.space_group_name_H-M   'P 1'
#
loop_
_entity.id
_entity.type
_entity.pdbx_description
1 polymer ?
#
loop_
_entity_poly.entity_id
_entity_poly.type
_entity_poly.pdbx_seq_one_letter_code
_entity_poly.pdbx_strand_id
1 'polypeptide(L)'
;ARKDNISLNLKIDVSNNTLIYPDAIRTTLPSMFNEEDIKLLSYPLENIIAEKYETTLDRGEFNSRMRDLYDIYFLMKDSSQLVDKNLLADTIIKVSEERGTIDNLYEFEEILEELQNSTAFQSSFKKHGEKFGFEDITLKDVFKIFREIHDMVEDKLNIDESTSIKI
;
A
#
# COMPACT_ATOMS: atom_id res chain seq x y z
N ALA A 1 -21.61 -22.82 -35.78
CA ALA A 1 -21.51 -22.56 -34.32
C ALA A 1 -21.52 -21.04 -34.11
N ARG A 2 -22.57 -20.48 -33.52
CA ARG A 2 -22.59 -19.09 -33.09
C ARG A 2 -21.71 -19.02 -31.85
N LYS A 3 -20.62 -18.26 -31.88
CA LYS A 3 -19.96 -17.81 -30.67
C LYS A 3 -20.87 -16.75 -30.06
N ASP A 4 -21.35 -17.00 -28.86
CA ASP A 4 -22.09 -15.99 -28.10
C ASP A 4 -21.17 -14.78 -27.91
N ASN A 5 -21.67 -13.59 -28.22
CA ASN A 5 -20.95 -12.36 -27.99
C ASN A 5 -20.89 -12.11 -26.48
N ILE A 6 -19.80 -12.51 -25.86
CA ILE A 6 -19.51 -12.14 -24.46
C ILE A 6 -18.99 -10.71 -24.49
N SER A 7 -19.74 -9.79 -23.90
CA SER A 7 -19.29 -8.40 -23.70
C SER A 7 -18.69 -8.26 -22.30
N LEU A 8 -17.43 -7.88 -22.23
CA LEU A 8 -16.76 -7.57 -20.98
C LEU A 8 -16.54 -6.04 -20.90
N ASN A 9 -17.05 -5.44 -19.83
CA ASN A 9 -16.75 -4.05 -19.54
C ASN A 9 -15.40 -3.98 -18.82
N LEU A 10 -14.40 -3.42 -19.48
CA LEU A 10 -13.09 -3.15 -18.91
C LEU A 10 -13.03 -1.67 -18.49
N LYS A 11 -12.78 -1.42 -17.21
CA LYS A 11 -12.47 -0.10 -16.70
C LYS A 11 -10.95 0.05 -16.64
N ILE A 12 -10.43 1.11 -17.28
CA ILE A 12 -9.00 1.45 -17.24
C ILE A 12 -8.91 2.81 -16.58
N ASP A 13 -8.22 2.87 -15.45
CA ASP A 13 -7.88 4.13 -14.79
C ASP A 13 -6.48 4.53 -15.27
N VAL A 14 -6.33 5.78 -15.72
CA VAL A 14 -5.06 6.33 -16.22
C VAL A 14 -4.63 7.45 -15.30
N SER A 15 -3.41 7.35 -14.77
CA SER A 15 -2.75 8.41 -14.00
C SER A 15 -1.53 8.93 -14.77
N ASN A 16 -1.27 10.22 -14.67
CA ASN A 16 -0.05 10.85 -15.16
C ASN A 16 0.65 11.56 -13.99
N ASN A 17 1.96 11.80 -14.13
CA ASN A 17 2.79 12.42 -13.08
C ASN A 17 2.75 11.71 -11.73
N THR A 18 2.64 10.39 -11.70
CA THR A 18 2.77 9.61 -10.48
C THR A 18 4.22 9.11 -10.38
N LEU A 19 4.85 9.36 -9.25
CA LEU A 19 6.16 8.77 -8.95
C LEU A 19 6.04 7.25 -9.00
N ILE A 20 6.94 6.63 -9.73
CA ILE A 20 7.16 5.19 -9.68
C ILE A 20 8.56 4.99 -9.13
N TYR A 21 8.65 4.60 -7.88
CA TYR A 21 9.91 4.29 -7.23
C TYR A 21 9.75 3.04 -6.36
N PRO A 22 10.62 2.06 -6.50
CA PRO A 22 11.67 1.95 -7.53
C PRO A 22 11.11 1.83 -8.95
N ASP A 23 11.98 1.83 -9.95
CA ASP A 23 11.56 1.73 -11.36
C ASP A 23 10.64 0.55 -11.62
N ALA A 24 9.70 0.71 -12.55
CA ALA A 24 8.78 -0.34 -12.96
C ALA A 24 9.52 -1.59 -13.45
N ILE A 25 9.07 -2.75 -13.02
CA ILE A 25 9.68 -4.03 -13.34
C ILE A 25 9.01 -4.68 -14.54
N ARG A 26 9.81 -5.38 -15.36
CA ARG A 26 9.28 -6.20 -16.46
C ARG A 26 8.72 -7.50 -15.91
N THR A 27 7.43 -7.71 -16.12
CA THR A 27 6.70 -8.89 -15.67
C THR A 27 6.13 -9.62 -16.86
N THR A 28 6.06 -10.94 -16.77
CA THR A 28 5.45 -11.81 -17.77
C THR A 28 4.25 -12.50 -17.13
N LEU A 29 3.08 -12.29 -17.68
CA LEU A 29 1.87 -13.01 -17.30
C LEU A 29 1.64 -14.17 -18.26
N PRO A 30 1.49 -15.41 -17.76
CA PRO A 30 1.22 -16.54 -18.59
C PRO A 30 -0.14 -16.38 -19.29
N SER A 31 -0.20 -16.72 -20.58
CA SER A 31 -1.46 -16.73 -21.32
C SER A 31 -2.37 -17.85 -20.82
N MET A 32 -3.63 -17.53 -20.56
CA MET A 32 -4.66 -18.52 -20.20
C MET A 32 -5.14 -19.34 -21.39
N PHE A 33 -4.80 -18.96 -22.64
CA PHE A 33 -5.36 -19.51 -23.86
C PHE A 33 -4.31 -20.18 -24.78
N ASN A 34 -3.18 -20.60 -24.24
CA ASN A 34 -2.05 -21.17 -25.01
C ASN A 34 -1.51 -20.24 -26.11
N GLU A 35 -1.66 -18.94 -25.94
CA GLU A 35 -1.05 -17.90 -26.77
C GLU A 35 0.29 -17.47 -26.20
N GLU A 36 0.98 -16.53 -26.84
CA GLU A 36 2.20 -15.96 -26.28
C GLU A 36 1.93 -15.25 -24.95
N ASP A 37 2.88 -15.39 -24.03
CA ASP A 37 2.83 -14.72 -22.73
C ASP A 37 2.80 -13.19 -22.87
N ILE A 38 2.04 -12.55 -22.02
CA ILE A 38 1.87 -11.10 -22.02
C ILE A 38 3.03 -10.45 -21.26
N LYS A 39 3.84 -9.65 -21.95
CA LYS A 39 4.92 -8.87 -21.36
C LYS A 39 4.42 -7.47 -21.01
N LEU A 40 4.58 -7.07 -19.78
CA LEU A 40 4.15 -5.75 -19.30
C LEU A 40 5.16 -5.16 -18.29
N LEU A 41 4.98 -3.87 -18.02
CA LEU A 41 5.63 -3.23 -16.89
C LEU A 41 4.64 -3.22 -15.72
N SER A 42 5.11 -3.60 -14.54
CA SER A 42 4.32 -3.59 -13.32
C SER A 42 4.98 -2.74 -12.25
N TYR A 43 4.18 -2.24 -11.33
CA TYR A 43 4.68 -1.61 -10.12
C TYR A 43 5.42 -2.63 -9.26
N PRO A 44 6.56 -2.25 -8.66
CA PRO A 44 7.15 -3.02 -7.56
C PRO A 44 6.20 -3.10 -6.36
N LEU A 45 6.36 -4.16 -5.55
CA LEU A 45 5.52 -4.33 -4.36
C LEU A 45 5.72 -3.18 -3.37
N GLU A 46 6.93 -2.69 -3.24
CA GLU A 46 7.29 -1.57 -2.39
C GLU A 46 6.50 -0.32 -2.75
N ASN A 47 6.36 -0.01 -4.04
CA ASN A 47 5.56 1.13 -4.48
C ASN A 47 4.07 0.96 -4.18
N ILE A 48 3.53 -0.25 -4.39
CA ILE A 48 2.13 -0.56 -4.09
C ILE A 48 1.84 -0.39 -2.59
N ILE A 49 2.73 -0.90 -1.73
CA ILE A 49 2.60 -0.80 -0.28
C ILE A 49 2.75 0.66 0.16
N ALA A 50 3.76 1.37 -0.34
CA ALA A 50 4.04 2.75 0.02
C ALA A 50 2.88 3.70 -0.30
N GLU A 51 2.30 3.61 -1.50
CA GLU A 51 1.15 4.44 -1.87
C GLU A 51 -0.08 4.18 -1.00
N LYS A 52 -0.34 2.90 -0.65
CA LYS A 52 -1.47 2.54 0.21
C LYS A 52 -1.24 2.97 1.66
N TYR A 53 -0.01 2.82 2.16
CA TYR A 53 0.39 3.23 3.49
C TYR A 53 0.25 4.74 3.65
N GLU A 54 0.88 5.51 2.77
CA GLU A 54 0.80 6.98 2.76
C GLU A 54 -0.65 7.46 2.64
N THR A 55 -1.42 6.92 1.70
CA THR A 55 -2.84 7.29 1.53
C THR A 55 -3.68 6.99 2.77
N THR A 56 -3.33 5.95 3.53
CA THR A 56 -4.04 5.63 4.79
C THR A 56 -3.76 6.68 5.85
N LEU A 57 -2.51 7.12 5.98
CA LEU A 57 -2.13 8.17 6.93
C LEU A 57 -2.72 9.53 6.52
N ASP A 58 -2.57 9.91 5.24
CA ASP A 58 -3.07 11.19 4.72
C ASP A 58 -4.58 11.38 4.88
N ARG A 59 -5.35 10.31 4.68
CA ARG A 59 -6.81 10.37 4.81
C ARG A 59 -7.33 10.24 6.23
N GLY A 60 -6.54 9.67 7.12
CA GLY A 60 -6.94 9.47 8.50
C GLY A 60 -8.30 8.80 8.63
N GLU A 61 -9.15 9.29 9.52
CA GLU A 61 -10.49 8.72 9.78
C GLU A 61 -11.47 8.83 8.58
N PHE A 62 -11.20 9.73 7.63
CA PHE A 62 -11.98 9.88 6.41
C PHE A 62 -11.61 8.86 5.31
N ASN A 63 -10.68 7.94 5.60
CA ASN A 63 -10.31 6.92 4.65
C ASN A 63 -11.47 5.95 4.39
N SER A 64 -11.95 5.94 3.17
CA SER A 64 -12.98 5.01 2.69
C SER A 64 -12.41 3.77 1.99
N ARG A 65 -11.08 3.70 1.83
CA ARG A 65 -10.39 2.63 1.12
C ARG A 65 -10.00 1.48 2.05
N MET A 66 -10.98 0.88 2.71
CA MET A 66 -10.72 -0.23 3.65
C MET A 66 -9.98 -1.41 3.00
N ARG A 67 -10.13 -1.60 1.69
CA ARG A 67 -9.40 -2.61 0.94
C ARG A 67 -7.88 -2.43 1.05
N ASP A 68 -7.39 -1.19 1.01
CA ASP A 68 -5.96 -0.91 1.04
C ASP A 68 -5.30 -1.40 2.35
N LEU A 69 -6.04 -1.36 3.46
CA LEU A 69 -5.59 -1.91 4.75
C LEU A 69 -5.40 -3.44 4.69
N TYR A 70 -6.37 -4.15 4.10
CA TYR A 70 -6.26 -5.60 3.90
C TYR A 70 -5.16 -5.95 2.89
N ASP A 71 -5.03 -5.17 1.82
CA ASP A 71 -3.97 -5.39 0.82
C ASP A 71 -2.59 -5.27 1.46
N ILE A 72 -2.33 -4.24 2.30
CA ILE A 72 -1.07 -4.10 3.05
C ILE A 72 -0.86 -5.30 3.97
N TYR A 73 -1.89 -5.68 4.73
CA TYR A 73 -1.82 -6.81 5.65
C TYR A 73 -1.39 -8.10 4.93
N PHE A 74 -2.04 -8.45 3.83
CA PHE A 74 -1.73 -9.66 3.07
C PHE A 74 -0.35 -9.58 2.39
N LEU A 75 -0.01 -8.44 1.78
CA LEU A 75 1.29 -8.27 1.12
C LEU A 75 2.44 -8.43 2.12
N MET A 76 2.32 -7.84 3.31
CA MET A 76 3.36 -7.92 4.33
C MET A 76 3.40 -9.27 5.03
N LYS A 77 2.28 -9.99 5.12
CA LYS A 77 2.22 -11.30 5.78
C LYS A 77 2.60 -12.44 4.85
N ASP A 78 2.04 -12.47 3.66
CA ASP A 78 2.15 -13.61 2.74
C ASP A 78 3.30 -13.46 1.74
N SER A 79 3.69 -12.22 1.43
CA SER A 79 4.70 -11.89 0.42
C SER A 79 5.90 -11.13 1.00
N SER A 80 6.06 -11.07 2.32
CA SER A 80 7.13 -10.31 3.00
C SER A 80 8.54 -10.67 2.52
N GLN A 81 8.75 -11.91 2.09
CA GLN A 81 10.02 -12.38 1.52
C GLN A 81 10.35 -11.78 0.15
N LEU A 82 9.34 -11.21 -0.53
CA LEU A 82 9.48 -10.57 -1.83
C LEU A 82 9.66 -9.05 -1.71
N VAL A 83 9.49 -8.51 -0.51
CA VAL A 83 9.57 -7.07 -0.22
C VAL A 83 10.96 -6.76 0.34
N ASP A 84 11.70 -5.88 -0.32
CA ASP A 84 12.92 -5.31 0.24
C ASP A 84 12.55 -4.22 1.26
N LYS A 85 12.80 -4.51 2.53
CA LYS A 85 12.42 -3.65 3.65
C LYS A 85 13.10 -2.26 3.59
N ASN A 86 14.37 -2.23 3.20
CA ASN A 86 15.10 -0.98 3.06
C ASN A 86 14.53 -0.13 1.92
N LEU A 87 14.24 -0.78 0.81
CA LEU A 87 13.66 -0.14 -0.36
C LEU A 87 12.22 0.32 -0.09
N LEU A 88 11.44 -0.44 0.71
CA LEU A 88 10.10 -0.04 1.12
C LEU A 88 10.13 1.25 1.94
N ALA A 89 11.01 1.34 2.94
CA ALA A 89 11.16 2.55 3.75
C ALA A 89 11.55 3.77 2.89
N ASP A 90 12.55 3.62 2.02
CA ASP A 90 12.95 4.67 1.08
C ASP A 90 11.79 5.09 0.15
N THR A 91 10.98 4.11 -0.29
CA THR A 91 9.85 4.36 -1.17
C THR A 91 8.75 5.14 -0.45
N ILE A 92 8.44 4.78 0.80
CA ILE A 92 7.44 5.49 1.62
C ILE A 92 7.85 6.96 1.80
N ILE A 93 9.11 7.21 2.18
CA ILE A 93 9.64 8.57 2.37
C ILE A 93 9.48 9.37 1.07
N LYS A 94 9.93 8.83 -0.06
CA LYS A 94 9.85 9.51 -1.36
C LYS A 94 8.41 9.78 -1.81
N VAL A 95 7.50 8.85 -1.61
CA VAL A 95 6.09 9.02 -1.94
C VAL A 95 5.48 10.13 -1.07
N SER A 96 5.80 10.15 0.22
CA SER A 96 5.31 11.17 1.15
C SER A 96 5.90 12.56 0.84
N GLU A 97 7.18 12.65 0.49
CA GLU A 97 7.80 13.90 0.05
C GLU A 97 7.14 14.46 -1.22
N GLU A 98 6.94 13.62 -2.25
CA GLU A 98 6.33 14.03 -3.51
C GLU A 98 4.89 14.51 -3.33
N ARG A 99 4.15 13.88 -2.43
CA ARG A 99 2.76 14.23 -2.13
C ARG A 99 2.63 15.37 -1.11
N GLY A 100 3.74 15.79 -0.49
CA GLY A 100 3.76 16.84 0.53
C GLY A 100 3.10 16.40 1.85
N THR A 101 3.16 15.11 2.16
CA THR A 101 2.55 14.46 3.33
C THR A 101 3.59 13.89 4.29
N ILE A 102 4.86 14.31 4.17
CA ILE A 102 5.97 13.79 4.97
C ILE A 102 5.72 13.96 6.48
N ASP A 103 5.03 15.02 6.90
CA ASP A 103 4.71 15.30 8.30
C ASP A 103 3.87 14.17 8.93
N ASN A 104 3.03 13.49 8.14
CA ASN A 104 2.23 12.36 8.61
C ASN A 104 3.10 11.18 9.11
N LEU A 105 4.34 11.09 8.64
CA LEU A 105 5.28 10.07 9.14
C LEU A 105 5.74 10.39 10.57
N TYR A 106 5.89 11.66 10.92
CA TYR A 106 6.25 12.09 12.28
C TYR A 106 5.05 12.07 13.24
N GLU A 107 3.83 12.18 12.70
CA GLU A 107 2.56 12.14 13.44
C GLU A 107 1.91 10.73 13.44
N PHE A 108 2.68 9.71 13.07
CA PHE A 108 2.16 8.35 12.81
C PHE A 108 1.36 7.76 13.98
N GLU A 109 1.88 7.83 15.21
CA GLU A 109 1.18 7.24 16.36
C GLU A 109 -0.09 8.01 16.72
N GLU A 110 -0.10 9.35 16.58
CA GLU A 110 -1.29 10.16 16.77
C GLU A 110 -2.37 9.77 15.74
N ILE A 111 -1.99 9.65 14.48
CA ILE A 111 -2.92 9.24 13.41
C ILE A 111 -3.47 7.83 13.69
N LEU A 112 -2.61 6.87 14.07
CA LEU A 112 -3.07 5.52 14.40
C LEU A 112 -4.02 5.49 15.58
N GLU A 113 -3.76 6.30 16.61
CA GLU A 113 -4.63 6.42 17.78
C GLU A 113 -6.01 6.99 17.39
N GLU A 114 -6.05 8.01 16.56
CA GLU A 114 -7.29 8.57 16.01
C GLU A 114 -8.08 7.51 15.23
N LEU A 115 -7.42 6.77 14.31
CA LEU A 115 -8.04 5.68 13.56
C LEU A 115 -8.59 4.58 14.47
N GLN A 116 -7.82 4.24 15.53
CA GLN A 116 -8.21 3.23 16.50
C GLN A 116 -9.43 3.65 17.33
N ASN A 117 -9.59 4.94 17.59
CA ASN A 117 -10.68 5.50 18.39
C ASN A 117 -11.90 5.86 17.54
N SER A 118 -11.76 5.99 16.21
CA SER A 118 -12.88 6.32 15.32
C SER A 118 -13.84 5.15 15.15
N THR A 119 -15.04 5.28 15.71
CA THR A 119 -16.10 4.27 15.58
C THR A 119 -16.58 4.10 14.13
N ALA A 120 -16.54 5.18 13.35
CA ALA A 120 -16.89 5.18 11.94
C ALA A 120 -15.90 4.36 11.13
N PHE A 121 -14.59 4.56 11.38
CA PHE A 121 -13.50 3.83 10.73
C PHE A 121 -13.57 2.32 11.08
N GLN A 122 -13.69 2.00 12.38
CA GLN A 122 -13.84 0.60 12.85
C GLN A 122 -15.05 -0.10 12.19
N SER A 123 -16.21 0.60 12.14
CA SER A 123 -17.42 0.06 11.51
C SER A 123 -17.22 -0.21 10.01
N SER A 124 -16.54 0.72 9.31
CA SER A 124 -16.24 0.59 7.88
C SER A 124 -15.28 -0.56 7.62
N PHE A 125 -14.23 -0.69 8.42
CA PHE A 125 -13.29 -1.80 8.37
C PHE A 125 -14.00 -3.14 8.56
N LYS A 126 -14.79 -3.28 9.64
CA LYS A 126 -15.53 -4.50 9.94
C LYS A 126 -16.48 -4.89 8.82
N LYS A 127 -17.29 -3.94 8.31
CA LYS A 127 -18.22 -4.20 7.19
C LYS A 127 -17.50 -4.66 5.93
N HIS A 128 -16.31 -4.13 5.68
CA HIS A 128 -15.51 -4.57 4.54
C HIS A 128 -15.03 -6.00 4.73
N GLY A 129 -14.52 -6.36 5.92
CA GLY A 129 -14.13 -7.72 6.26
C GLY A 129 -15.27 -8.72 6.07
N GLU A 130 -16.44 -8.44 6.66
CA GLU A 130 -17.66 -9.26 6.51
C GLU A 130 -18.07 -9.47 5.05
N LYS A 131 -17.93 -8.43 4.23
CA LYS A 131 -18.29 -8.50 2.80
C LYS A 131 -17.37 -9.42 1.99
N PHE A 132 -16.10 -9.53 2.36
CA PHE A 132 -15.06 -10.21 1.58
C PHE A 132 -14.50 -11.47 2.25
N GLY A 133 -15.03 -11.88 3.39
CA GLY A 133 -14.62 -13.10 4.10
C GLY A 133 -13.30 -12.92 4.88
N PHE A 134 -13.05 -11.72 5.42
CA PHE A 134 -11.85 -11.38 6.19
C PHE A 134 -12.17 -11.05 7.66
N GLU A 135 -13.26 -11.63 8.20
CA GLU A 135 -13.75 -11.34 9.56
C GLU A 135 -12.75 -11.68 10.65
N ASP A 136 -11.86 -12.63 10.38
CA ASP A 136 -10.83 -13.09 11.32
C ASP A 136 -9.67 -12.08 11.44
N ILE A 137 -9.57 -11.11 10.52
CA ILE A 137 -8.53 -10.08 10.54
C ILE A 137 -9.04 -8.88 11.33
N THR A 138 -8.38 -8.59 12.44
CA THR A 138 -8.75 -7.43 13.28
C THR A 138 -7.98 -6.18 12.87
N LEU A 139 -8.55 -5.01 13.19
CA LEU A 139 -7.85 -3.73 12.98
C LEU A 139 -6.51 -3.69 13.76
N LYS A 140 -6.46 -4.36 14.92
CA LYS A 140 -5.24 -4.50 15.72
C LYS A 140 -4.14 -5.27 14.96
N ASP A 141 -4.52 -6.32 14.21
CA ASP A 141 -3.57 -7.09 13.41
C ASP A 141 -3.00 -6.24 12.28
N VAL A 142 -3.85 -5.45 11.63
CA VAL A 142 -3.43 -4.52 10.58
C VAL A 142 -2.51 -3.44 11.15
N PHE A 143 -2.86 -2.81 12.25
CA PHE A 143 -2.04 -1.75 12.87
C PHE A 143 -0.70 -2.28 13.41
N LYS A 144 -0.62 -3.55 13.78
CA LYS A 144 0.66 -4.18 14.07
C LYS A 144 1.58 -4.17 12.85
N ILE A 145 1.06 -4.50 11.67
CA ILE A 145 1.81 -4.44 10.42
C ILE A 145 2.21 -2.99 10.07
N PHE A 146 1.31 -2.03 10.31
CA PHE A 146 1.62 -0.61 10.08
C PHE A 146 2.77 -0.14 10.97
N ARG A 147 2.84 -0.55 12.25
CA ARG A 147 3.98 -0.24 13.13
C ARG A 147 5.27 -0.92 12.66
N GLU A 148 5.21 -2.20 12.25
CA GLU A 148 6.37 -2.89 11.69
C GLU A 148 6.93 -2.18 10.43
N ILE A 149 6.06 -1.59 9.60
CA ILE A 149 6.48 -0.78 8.46
C ILE A 149 7.06 0.55 8.95
N HIS A 150 6.41 1.18 9.91
CA HIS A 150 6.83 2.48 10.43
C HIS A 150 8.19 2.44 11.11
N ASP A 151 8.47 1.39 11.89
CA ASP A 151 9.79 1.18 12.51
C ASP A 151 10.92 1.22 11.45
N MET A 152 10.70 0.67 10.25
CA MET A 152 11.68 0.71 9.16
C MET A 152 11.86 2.13 8.60
N VAL A 153 10.78 2.92 8.57
CA VAL A 153 10.80 4.32 8.12
C VAL A 153 11.52 5.20 9.13
N GLU A 154 11.23 5.06 10.43
CA GLU A 154 11.91 5.81 11.49
C GLU A 154 13.42 5.55 11.50
N ASP A 155 13.84 4.31 11.35
CA ASP A 155 15.26 3.96 11.28
C ASP A 155 15.98 4.73 10.16
N LYS A 156 15.31 4.92 9.00
CA LYS A 156 15.85 5.68 7.87
C LYS A 156 15.87 7.18 8.14
N LEU A 157 14.78 7.76 8.63
CA LEU A 157 14.69 9.19 8.95
C LEU A 157 15.74 9.59 10.00
N ASN A 158 15.94 8.80 11.05
CA ASN A 158 16.95 9.04 12.09
C ASN A 158 18.40 8.97 11.56
N ILE A 159 18.67 8.12 10.58
CA ILE A 159 20.00 8.04 9.93
C ILE A 159 20.27 9.32 9.15
N ASP A 160 19.30 9.81 8.39
CA ASP A 160 19.45 11.01 7.55
C ASP A 160 19.64 12.27 8.40
N GLU A 161 18.90 12.43 9.50
CA GLU A 161 19.10 13.53 10.44
C GLU A 161 20.51 13.50 11.06
N SER A 162 20.98 12.33 11.50
CA SER A 162 22.31 12.18 12.10
C SER A 162 23.46 12.47 11.13
N THR A 163 23.21 12.30 9.83
CA THR A 163 24.18 12.57 8.76
C THR A 163 24.20 14.05 8.40
N SER A 164 23.06 14.71 8.44
CA SER A 164 22.92 16.15 8.15
C SER A 164 23.56 17.06 9.20
N ILE A 165 23.70 16.61 10.46
CA ILE A 165 24.34 17.37 11.55
C ILE A 165 25.87 17.37 11.49
N LYS A 166 26.48 16.54 10.64
CA LYS A 166 27.93 16.38 10.55
C LYS A 166 28.61 17.26 9.47
N ILE A 167 27.86 18.15 8.83
CA ILE A 167 28.38 19.13 7.85
C ILE A 167 28.35 20.52 8.47
#